data_4ca61cb22824ebb7ba38d1c17863e475
#
_entry.id   4ca61cb22824ebb7ba38d1c17863e475
#
_cell.length_a   1.000
_cell.length_b   1.000
_cell.length_c   1.000
_cell.angle_alpha   90.00
_cell.angle_beta   90.00
_cell.angle_gamma   90.00
#
_symmetry.space_group_name_H-M   'P 1'
#
loop_
_entity.id
_entity.type
_entity.pdbx_description
1 polymer ?
#
loop_
_entity_poly.entity_id
_entity_poly.type
_entity_poly.pdbx_seq_one_letter_code
_entity_poly.pdbx_strand_id
1 'polypeptide(L)'
;MKISAYIIAYNEAEKIRDCINSVLWADEIIVADSHSTDGTSEIAEELGAKVIHLPFEGYGDLRNKAISYCNGEWIFSLDSDERCTKNVRDEILTLIENAPLDIYNIPRKNFFMGRWIKHSGWYPNFRQPQLFRNGKMSYDLKPVHEGFISHSDKEIGV
;
A
#
# COMPACT_ATOMS: atom_id res chain seq x y z
N MET A 1 3.15 -0.04 -17.94
CA MET A 1 2.32 0.09 -16.74
C MET A 1 2.97 1.11 -15.82
N LYS A 2 2.22 2.13 -15.48
CA LYS A 2 2.73 3.27 -14.69
C LYS A 2 2.76 2.99 -13.20
N ILE A 3 1.67 2.51 -12.65
CA ILE A 3 1.55 2.38 -11.20
C ILE A 3 0.77 1.13 -10.80
N SER A 4 1.33 0.41 -9.85
CA SER A 4 0.68 -0.72 -9.20
C SER A 4 0.34 -0.34 -7.77
N ALA A 5 -0.86 -0.64 -7.32
CA ALA A 5 -1.22 -0.54 -5.91
C ALA A 5 -1.15 -1.93 -5.31
N TYR A 6 -0.61 -2.05 -4.09
CA TYR A 6 -0.69 -3.31 -3.39
C TYR A 6 -1.32 -3.13 -2.02
N ILE A 7 -2.03 -4.14 -1.59
CA ILE A 7 -2.76 -4.16 -0.33
C ILE A 7 -2.44 -5.48 0.35
N ILE A 8 -2.09 -5.45 1.63
CA ILE A 8 -1.98 -6.68 2.42
C ILE A 8 -3.28 -6.86 3.20
N ALA A 9 -3.76 -8.09 3.28
CA ALA A 9 -5.06 -8.35 3.89
C ALA A 9 -5.10 -9.67 4.66
N TYR A 10 -5.82 -9.65 5.77
CA TYR A 10 -6.17 -10.84 6.51
C TYR A 10 -7.53 -10.60 7.17
N ASN A 11 -8.55 -11.32 6.72
CA ASN A 11 -9.92 -11.22 7.24
C ASN A 11 -10.42 -9.76 7.31
N GLU A 12 -10.40 -9.10 6.17
CA GLU A 12 -10.83 -7.71 6.02
C GLU A 12 -12.02 -7.56 5.07
N ALA A 13 -12.91 -8.56 5.06
CA ALA A 13 -14.05 -8.58 4.14
C ALA A 13 -14.92 -7.33 4.22
N GLU A 14 -15.07 -6.75 5.41
CA GLU A 14 -15.88 -5.55 5.57
C GLU A 14 -15.25 -4.28 4.99
N LYS A 15 -13.93 -4.24 4.88
CA LYS A 15 -13.20 -3.03 4.52
C LYS A 15 -12.54 -3.08 3.17
N ILE A 16 -12.22 -4.29 2.70
CA ILE A 16 -11.42 -4.45 1.49
C ILE A 16 -12.09 -3.85 0.25
N ARG A 17 -13.42 -3.90 0.18
CA ARG A 17 -14.15 -3.36 -0.98
C ARG A 17 -13.91 -1.87 -1.14
N ASP A 18 -14.04 -1.11 -0.05
CA ASP A 18 -13.84 0.34 -0.10
C ASP A 18 -12.39 0.70 -0.38
N CYS A 19 -11.48 -0.08 0.19
CA CYS A 19 -10.05 0.10 -0.06
C CYS A 19 -9.74 -0.04 -1.55
N ILE A 20 -10.16 -1.16 -2.16
CA ILE A 20 -9.90 -1.43 -3.57
C ILE A 20 -10.59 -0.41 -4.47
N ASN A 21 -11.84 -0.07 -4.16
CA ASN A 21 -12.57 0.92 -4.95
C ASN A 21 -11.85 2.27 -4.98
N SER A 22 -11.13 2.61 -3.92
CA SER A 22 -10.41 3.89 -3.86
C SER A 22 -9.14 3.91 -4.71
N VAL A 23 -8.69 2.77 -5.22
CA VAL A 23 -7.47 2.68 -6.04
C VAL A 23 -7.70 2.03 -7.41
N LEU A 24 -8.95 1.98 -7.86
CA LEU A 24 -9.25 1.42 -9.20
C LEU A 24 -8.61 2.22 -10.33
N TRP A 25 -8.15 3.42 -10.06
CA TRP A 25 -7.42 4.23 -11.01
C TRP A 25 -5.98 3.73 -11.26
N ALA A 26 -5.46 2.86 -10.41
CA ALA A 26 -4.14 2.27 -10.62
C ALA A 26 -4.20 1.28 -11.79
N ASP A 27 -3.08 1.10 -12.48
CA ASP A 27 -3.02 0.18 -13.62
C ASP A 27 -3.13 -1.28 -13.18
N GLU A 28 -2.74 -1.56 -11.95
CA GLU A 28 -2.73 -2.91 -11.43
C GLU A 28 -3.00 -2.85 -9.93
N ILE A 29 -3.77 -3.80 -9.41
CA ILE A 29 -4.00 -3.92 -7.97
C ILE A 29 -3.60 -5.34 -7.55
N ILE A 30 -2.66 -5.44 -6.62
CA ILE A 30 -2.21 -6.71 -6.04
C ILE A 30 -2.73 -6.78 -4.62
N VAL A 31 -3.41 -7.85 -4.28
CA VAL A 31 -3.82 -8.11 -2.90
C VAL A 31 -3.06 -9.32 -2.39
N ALA A 32 -2.19 -9.11 -1.42
CA ALA A 32 -1.48 -10.19 -0.75
C ALA A 32 -2.34 -10.63 0.44
N ASP A 33 -3.00 -11.75 0.27
CA ASP A 33 -3.93 -12.28 1.25
C ASP A 33 -3.29 -13.39 2.09
N SER A 34 -3.29 -13.21 3.41
CA SER A 34 -2.72 -14.20 4.33
C SER A 34 -3.75 -15.26 4.71
N HIS A 35 -4.29 -15.93 3.71
CA HIS A 35 -5.23 -17.04 3.89
C HIS A 35 -6.49 -16.65 4.67
N SER A 36 -7.14 -15.56 4.24
CA SER A 36 -8.42 -15.13 4.82
C SER A 36 -9.50 -16.19 4.67
N THR A 37 -10.37 -16.26 5.65
CA THR A 37 -11.48 -17.24 5.68
C THR A 37 -12.85 -16.58 5.64
N ASP A 38 -12.92 -15.25 5.52
CA ASP A 38 -14.17 -14.48 5.61
C ASP A 38 -14.68 -13.95 4.28
N GLY A 39 -14.10 -14.39 3.15
CA GLY A 39 -14.50 -13.91 1.84
C GLY A 39 -13.69 -12.73 1.31
N THR A 40 -12.65 -12.30 2.02
CA THR A 40 -11.79 -11.19 1.60
C THR A 40 -11.25 -11.38 0.18
N SER A 41 -10.67 -12.54 -0.11
CA SER A 41 -10.04 -12.76 -1.41
C SER A 41 -11.07 -12.82 -2.54
N GLU A 42 -12.23 -13.38 -2.30
CA GLU A 42 -13.31 -13.45 -3.29
C GLU A 42 -13.81 -12.05 -3.65
N ILE A 43 -13.96 -11.18 -2.67
CA ILE A 43 -14.35 -9.78 -2.90
C ILE A 43 -13.28 -9.06 -3.72
N ALA A 44 -12.02 -9.26 -3.36
CA ALA A 44 -10.92 -8.62 -4.08
C ALA A 44 -10.88 -9.05 -5.54
N GLU A 45 -11.02 -10.34 -5.82
CA GLU A 45 -11.04 -10.85 -7.18
C GLU A 45 -12.22 -10.31 -7.99
N GLU A 46 -13.39 -10.23 -7.38
CA GLU A 46 -14.59 -9.65 -7.99
C GLU A 46 -14.33 -8.22 -8.45
N LEU A 47 -13.55 -7.46 -7.71
CA LEU A 47 -13.26 -6.07 -8.02
C LEU A 47 -12.10 -5.90 -9.00
N GLY A 48 -11.54 -6.99 -9.48
CA GLY A 48 -10.49 -6.95 -10.49
C GLY A 48 -9.06 -6.97 -9.95
N ALA A 49 -8.88 -7.17 -8.65
CA ALA A 49 -7.56 -7.29 -8.09
C ALA A 49 -6.97 -8.67 -8.37
N LYS A 50 -5.65 -8.72 -8.49
CA LYS A 50 -4.93 -9.98 -8.55
C LYS A 50 -4.60 -10.39 -7.12
N VAL A 51 -5.16 -11.49 -6.67
CA VAL A 51 -4.97 -11.99 -5.32
C VAL A 51 -3.86 -13.01 -5.29
N ILE A 52 -2.91 -12.81 -4.36
CA ILE A 52 -1.82 -13.75 -4.11
C ILE A 52 -1.99 -14.25 -2.68
N HIS A 53 -2.08 -15.55 -2.51
CA HIS A 53 -2.21 -16.17 -1.19
C HIS A 53 -0.82 -16.46 -0.64
N LEU A 54 -0.49 -15.85 0.49
CA LEU A 54 0.83 -15.95 1.09
C LEU A 54 0.71 -16.22 2.59
N PRO A 55 1.59 -17.09 3.13
CA PRO A 55 1.59 -17.29 4.58
C PRO A 55 2.09 -16.02 5.27
N PHE A 56 1.62 -15.78 6.47
CA PHE A 56 2.08 -14.64 7.23
C PHE A 56 3.39 -15.00 7.95
N GLU A 57 4.45 -14.33 7.56
CA GLU A 57 5.78 -14.48 8.17
C GLU A 57 6.34 -13.12 8.59
N GLY A 58 5.44 -12.23 9.00
CA GLY A 58 5.75 -10.85 9.36
C GLY A 58 5.26 -9.87 8.32
N TYR A 59 5.01 -8.64 8.74
CA TYR A 59 4.48 -7.61 7.84
C TYR A 59 5.49 -7.21 6.77
N GLY A 60 6.76 -7.08 7.15
CA GLY A 60 7.79 -6.71 6.17
C GLY A 60 7.95 -7.76 5.09
N ASP A 61 7.95 -9.04 5.48
CA ASP A 61 8.02 -10.15 4.53
C ASP A 61 6.83 -10.14 3.58
N LEU A 62 5.63 -9.98 4.12
CA LEU A 62 4.40 -9.97 3.33
C LEU A 62 4.39 -8.81 2.34
N ARG A 63 4.79 -7.63 2.78
CA ARG A 63 4.86 -6.45 1.91
C ARG A 63 5.90 -6.63 0.81
N ASN A 64 7.08 -7.12 1.14
CA ASN A 64 8.12 -7.37 0.13
C ASN A 64 7.67 -8.38 -0.92
N LYS A 65 6.98 -9.42 -0.48
CA LYS A 65 6.43 -10.41 -1.42
C LYS A 65 5.36 -9.78 -2.31
N ALA A 66 4.47 -8.97 -1.74
CA ALA A 66 3.46 -8.26 -2.53
C ALA A 66 4.11 -7.38 -3.59
N ILE A 67 5.14 -6.63 -3.21
CA ILE A 67 5.87 -5.76 -4.12
C ILE A 67 6.47 -6.57 -5.28
N SER A 68 6.94 -7.77 -5.01
CA SER A 68 7.56 -8.60 -6.05
C SER A 68 6.59 -8.99 -7.17
N TYR A 69 5.30 -8.90 -6.93
CA TYR A 69 4.28 -9.16 -7.96
C TYR A 69 3.85 -7.91 -8.71
N CYS A 70 4.29 -6.75 -8.27
CA CYS A 70 3.92 -5.48 -8.90
C CYS A 70 4.77 -5.22 -10.15
N ASN A 71 4.12 -4.83 -11.22
CA ASN A 71 4.78 -4.60 -12.52
C ASN A 71 4.90 -3.12 -12.90
N GLY A 72 4.28 -2.23 -12.13
CA GLY A 72 4.32 -0.80 -12.41
C GLY A 72 5.68 -0.18 -12.14
N GLU A 73 5.96 0.93 -12.77
CA GLU A 73 7.15 1.73 -12.47
C GLU A 73 7.09 2.30 -11.07
N TRP A 74 5.88 2.62 -10.63
CA TRP A 74 5.62 3.13 -9.30
C TRP A 74 4.77 2.15 -8.52
N ILE A 75 4.96 2.14 -7.21
CA ILE A 75 4.21 1.30 -6.30
C ILE A 75 3.54 2.18 -5.26
N PHE A 76 2.25 1.96 -5.06
CA PHE A 76 1.46 2.64 -4.05
C PHE A 76 1.00 1.61 -3.03
N SER A 77 1.42 1.80 -1.78
CA SER A 77 1.10 0.89 -0.67
C SER A 77 -0.12 1.40 0.07
N LEU A 78 -1.09 0.54 0.28
CA LEU A 78 -2.32 0.90 0.98
C LEU A 78 -2.70 -0.24 1.92
N ASP A 79 -3.04 0.08 3.15
CA ASP A 79 -3.54 -0.93 4.09
C ASP A 79 -5.03 -1.18 3.82
N SER A 80 -5.50 -2.36 4.15
CA SER A 80 -6.87 -2.79 3.80
C SER A 80 -7.97 -1.94 4.44
N ASP A 81 -7.67 -1.23 5.51
CA ASP A 81 -8.61 -0.33 6.17
C ASP A 81 -8.45 1.14 5.75
N GLU A 82 -7.59 1.41 4.80
CA GLU A 82 -7.38 2.76 4.27
C GLU A 82 -8.13 2.96 2.97
N ARG A 83 -8.44 4.22 2.68
CA ARG A 83 -9.03 4.63 1.40
C ARG A 83 -8.23 5.80 0.87
N CYS A 84 -7.87 5.73 -0.39
CA CYS A 84 -7.20 6.84 -1.06
C CYS A 84 -8.23 7.91 -1.40
N THR A 85 -8.01 9.13 -0.95
CA THR A 85 -8.89 10.23 -1.31
C THR A 85 -8.65 10.66 -2.75
N LYS A 86 -9.64 11.34 -3.33
CA LYS A 86 -9.51 11.87 -4.67
C LYS A 86 -8.33 12.83 -4.78
N ASN A 87 -8.11 13.65 -3.75
CA ASN A 87 -6.99 14.60 -3.75
C ASN A 87 -5.65 13.91 -3.79
N VAL A 88 -5.47 12.85 -3.01
CA VAL A 88 -4.24 12.06 -3.03
C VAL A 88 -4.06 11.40 -4.38
N ARG A 89 -5.11 10.82 -4.94
CA ARG A 89 -5.05 10.24 -6.27
C ARG A 89 -4.55 11.24 -7.30
N ASP A 90 -5.15 12.42 -7.32
CA ASP A 90 -4.80 13.44 -8.31
C ASP A 90 -3.35 13.91 -8.13
N GLU A 91 -2.91 14.07 -6.89
CA GLU A 91 -1.52 14.43 -6.60
C GLU A 91 -0.55 13.36 -7.05
N ILE A 92 -0.86 12.09 -6.79
CA ILE A 92 -0.01 10.98 -7.21
C ILE A 92 0.11 10.95 -8.73
N LEU A 93 -1.01 11.03 -9.43
CA LEU A 93 -1.02 10.96 -10.89
C LEU A 93 -0.25 12.11 -11.53
N THR A 94 -0.32 13.29 -10.93
CA THR A 94 0.47 14.44 -11.39
C THR A 94 1.95 14.25 -11.08
N LEU A 95 2.24 13.80 -9.86
CA LEU A 95 3.61 13.67 -9.38
C LEU A 95 4.41 12.66 -10.21
N ILE A 96 3.85 11.49 -10.48
CA ILE A 96 4.59 10.43 -11.14
C ILE A 96 4.94 10.73 -12.60
N GLU A 97 4.34 11.76 -13.18
CA GLU A 97 4.70 12.19 -14.55
C GLU A 97 6.13 12.71 -14.60
N ASN A 98 6.57 13.39 -13.54
CA ASN A 98 7.88 14.04 -13.51
C ASN A 98 8.46 14.10 -12.10
N ALA A 99 8.40 13.02 -11.36
CA ALA A 99 8.81 13.00 -9.98
C ALA A 99 10.33 13.17 -9.84
N PRO A 100 10.80 14.14 -9.04
CA PRO A 100 12.24 14.33 -8.82
C PRO A 100 12.84 13.34 -7.84
N LEU A 101 12.03 12.71 -7.01
CA LEU A 101 12.49 11.79 -5.97
C LEU A 101 11.95 10.38 -6.23
N ASP A 102 12.43 9.40 -5.49
CA ASP A 102 12.06 7.99 -5.70
C ASP A 102 11.13 7.44 -4.64
N ILE A 103 11.06 8.09 -3.47
CA ILE A 103 10.27 7.62 -2.33
C ILE A 103 9.56 8.81 -1.72
N TYR A 104 8.27 8.65 -1.45
CA TYR A 104 7.44 9.71 -0.89
C TYR A 104 6.63 9.23 0.30
N ASN A 105 6.62 10.03 1.37
CA ASN A 105 5.68 9.88 2.46
C ASN A 105 4.41 10.63 2.11
N ILE A 106 3.27 10.01 2.36
CA ILE A 106 1.97 10.64 2.15
C ILE A 106 1.36 10.87 3.53
N PRO A 107 1.03 12.12 3.90
CA PRO A 107 0.44 12.38 5.21
C PRO A 107 -0.85 11.60 5.40
N ARG A 108 -0.95 10.88 6.50
CA ARG A 108 -2.11 10.01 6.75
C ARG A 108 -3.41 10.76 6.87
N LYS A 109 -3.36 12.02 7.23
CA LYS A 109 -4.56 12.86 7.26
C LYS A 109 -5.24 13.01 5.91
N ASN A 110 -4.52 12.67 4.84
CA ASN A 110 -5.06 12.73 3.47
C ASN A 110 -5.78 11.44 3.09
N PHE A 111 -5.84 10.46 3.99
CA PHE A 111 -6.56 9.22 3.77
C PHE A 111 -7.77 9.14 4.68
N PHE A 112 -8.82 8.50 4.18
CA PHE A 112 -9.93 8.13 5.02
C PHE A 112 -9.59 6.78 5.66
N MET A 113 -9.66 6.72 6.98
CA MET A 113 -9.37 5.50 7.72
C MET A 113 -10.68 4.81 8.08
N GLY A 114 -10.70 3.49 8.04
CA GLY A 114 -11.88 2.70 8.35
C GLY A 114 -12.31 2.83 9.80
N ARG A 115 -11.42 3.26 10.67
CA ARG A 115 -11.75 3.57 12.05
C ARG A 115 -11.01 4.81 12.48
N TRP A 116 -11.57 5.52 13.43
CA TRP A 116 -10.98 6.75 13.93
C TRP A 116 -9.87 6.46 14.94
N ILE A 117 -8.71 7.05 14.72
CA ILE A 117 -7.54 6.82 15.58
C ILE A 117 -7.08 8.14 16.21
N LYS A 118 -8.01 8.91 16.72
CA LYS A 118 -7.73 10.23 17.24
C LYS A 118 -6.84 10.26 18.49
N HIS A 119 -6.76 9.14 19.17
CA HIS A 119 -5.96 9.08 20.41
C HIS A 119 -4.53 8.65 20.18
N SER A 120 -4.16 8.34 18.95
CA SER A 120 -2.83 7.86 18.69
C SER A 120 -1.95 9.00 18.21
N GLY A 121 -1.52 9.83 19.12
CA GLY A 121 -0.56 10.88 18.82
C GLY A 121 0.73 10.35 18.21
N TRP A 122 1.04 9.09 18.50
CA TRP A 122 2.18 8.41 17.92
C TRP A 122 1.98 8.03 16.46
N TYR A 123 0.75 7.96 16.02
CA TYR A 123 0.36 7.42 14.73
C TYR A 123 1.12 8.00 13.54
N PRO A 124 1.23 9.32 13.38
CA PRO A 124 1.95 9.86 12.24
C PRO A 124 3.43 9.52 12.24
N ASN A 125 3.98 9.20 13.40
CA ASN A 125 5.41 8.96 13.55
C ASN A 125 5.84 7.58 13.10
N PHE A 126 4.89 6.69 12.87
CA PHE A 126 5.18 5.30 12.52
C PHE A 126 4.73 4.93 11.12
N ARG A 127 4.42 5.93 10.32
CA ARG A 127 4.08 5.71 8.93
C ARG A 127 5.26 5.26 8.12
N GLN A 128 4.99 4.32 7.23
CA GLN A 128 5.94 3.96 6.21
C GLN A 128 5.68 4.82 4.97
N PRO A 129 6.68 5.05 4.12
CA PRO A 129 6.43 5.65 2.82
C PRO A 129 5.43 4.80 2.04
N GLN A 130 4.52 5.46 1.34
CA GLN A 130 3.45 4.76 0.62
C GLN A 130 3.55 4.86 -0.89
N LEU A 131 4.40 5.72 -1.42
CA LEU A 131 4.59 5.85 -2.86
C LEU A 131 6.08 5.81 -3.17
N PHE A 132 6.49 4.87 -4.02
CA PHE A 132 7.90 4.74 -4.35
C PHE A 132 8.09 4.10 -5.72
N ARG A 133 9.24 4.37 -6.35
CA ARG A 133 9.60 3.70 -7.58
C ARG A 133 9.91 2.24 -7.30
N ASN A 134 9.48 1.37 -8.19
CA ASN A 134 9.73 -0.05 -8.08
C ASN A 134 11.24 -0.29 -8.00
N GLY A 135 11.69 -1.04 -7.00
CA GLY A 135 13.09 -1.35 -6.79
C GLY A 135 13.85 -0.36 -5.90
N LYS A 136 13.20 0.74 -5.52
CA LYS A 136 13.89 1.77 -4.72
C LYS A 136 13.61 1.70 -3.23
N MET A 137 12.77 0.79 -2.80
CA MET A 137 12.46 0.62 -1.39
C MET A 137 12.09 -0.84 -1.10
N SER A 138 12.44 -1.31 0.07
CA SER A 138 11.94 -2.58 0.59
C SER A 138 11.65 -2.41 2.08
N TYR A 139 10.98 -3.39 2.65
CA TYR A 139 10.68 -3.37 4.07
C TYR A 139 11.67 -4.22 4.84
N ASP A 140 11.94 -3.78 6.05
CA ASP A 140 12.76 -4.47 7.00
C ASP A 140 12.01 -5.71 7.51
N LEU A 141 12.72 -6.75 7.85
CA LEU A 141 12.12 -8.02 8.27
C LEU A 141 11.98 -8.16 9.79
N LYS A 142 12.15 -7.07 10.53
CA LYS A 142 11.98 -7.11 11.98
C LYS A 142 10.55 -7.45 12.36
N PRO A 143 10.34 -8.35 13.31
CA PRO A 143 8.99 -8.85 13.59
C PRO A 143 8.06 -7.86 14.28
N VAL A 144 8.57 -6.90 15.03
CA VAL A 144 7.74 -6.02 15.86
C VAL A 144 7.47 -4.68 15.21
N HIS A 145 8.50 -4.05 14.72
CA HIS A 145 8.39 -2.74 14.06
C HIS A 145 9.03 -2.85 12.70
N GLU A 146 8.20 -3.05 11.71
CA GLU A 146 8.71 -3.05 10.36
C GLU A 146 9.15 -1.63 10.01
N GLY A 147 10.38 -1.49 9.59
CA GLY A 147 10.88 -0.26 9.02
C GLY A 147 10.96 -0.43 7.53
N PHE A 148 11.56 0.53 6.88
CA PHE A 148 11.81 0.42 5.45
C PHE A 148 13.29 0.68 5.18
N ILE A 149 13.74 0.19 4.03
CA ILE A 149 15.11 0.36 3.57
C ILE A 149 15.07 1.10 2.24
N SER A 150 15.68 2.26 2.19
CA SER A 150 15.78 3.01 0.94
C SER A 150 16.93 2.46 0.10
N HIS A 151 16.66 2.19 -1.16
CA HIS A 151 17.67 1.83 -2.15
C HIS A 151 17.94 2.99 -3.11
N SER A 152 17.42 4.16 -2.78
CA SER A 152 17.63 5.38 -3.53
C SER A 152 18.77 6.20 -2.91
N ASP A 153 19.49 6.94 -3.73
CA ASP A 153 20.49 7.91 -3.26
C ASP A 153 19.87 9.30 -3.06
N LYS A 154 18.58 9.43 -3.26
CA LYS A 154 17.85 10.68 -3.13
C LYS A 154 17.15 10.76 -1.78
N GLU A 155 16.80 11.98 -1.38
CA GLU A 155 16.03 12.16 -0.15
C GLU A 155 14.60 11.65 -0.32
N ILE A 156 13.87 11.51 0.79
CA ILE A 156 12.49 11.08 0.78
C ILE A 156 11.58 12.30 0.74
N GLY A 157 10.64 12.30 -0.19
CA GLY A 157 9.70 13.40 -0.35
C GLY A 157 8.46 13.26 0.52
N VAL A 158 7.59 14.24 0.43
CA VAL A 158 6.32 14.28 1.16
C VAL A 158 5.18 14.63 0.21
#